data_fad47588483ef86702244466357a3ba4
#
_entry.id   fad47588483ef86702244466357a3ba4
#
_cell.length_a   1.000
_cell.length_b   1.000
_cell.length_c   1.000
_cell.angle_alpha   90.00
_cell.angle_beta   90.00
_cell.angle_gamma   90.00
#
_symmetry.space_group_name_H-M   'P 1'
#
loop_
_entity.id
_entity.type
_entity.pdbx_description
1 polymer ?
#
loop_
_entity_poly.entity_id
_entity_poly.type
_entity_poly.pdbx_seq_one_letter_code
_entity_poly.pdbx_strand_id
1 'polypeptide(L)'
;MNRTGFTPLLTRRSFVAAAGGFSLTGLMDWHAVGASQVAAPKLETQAVFAANSNGYASYRIPGLIVTRRGTLLAYCEARRTGRGDWDAIDIVLKRSTDGGRTWAEQRKLAQIPGARRNPAAAREASVNQDGLTYNNPVAIADRNGAVHFLFCLEYARCFYLRSDDDGVTFSAPVEITSTFEQFRHEYDWKVIATGPTHGIQLRRGRLVVPVWLSTSTGKSAHHPSDNAVIYSDDHGKTWQAGGFVGRNSAELIDPSEALVVELADGRVLFNARSESKAQRRVISFSRDGATGWTKPVFHEQLVEPICAASLVRLSAKPQRNRLLFANPHNLTRADGDTTPGKSRERKNLSVKLSYDEGATWPVNKTIEPSWSGYSDLAVGTDGVIYCLYETVTPGGNLFRNTTLTLARFSLAWLTDGKDSFTDTKRNGNSK
;
A
#
# COMPACT_ATOMS: atom_id res chain seq x y z
N MET A 1 78.34 -31.98 -6.50
CA MET A 1 79.45 -31.02 -6.24
C MET A 1 79.04 -30.17 -5.05
N ASN A 2 79.46 -30.54 -3.92
CA ASN A 2 80.44 -29.94 -2.96
C ASN A 2 79.88 -28.59 -2.45
N ARG A 3 79.67 -28.48 -1.22
CA ARG A 3 80.35 -28.66 0.09
C ARG A 3 80.13 -27.39 0.90
N THR A 4 79.63 -27.53 2.08
CA THR A 4 80.15 -27.34 3.43
C THR A 4 80.14 -25.87 3.87
N GLY A 5 79.80 -25.49 5.04
CA GLY A 5 79.80 -26.06 6.35
C GLY A 5 80.17 -24.98 7.36
N PHE A 6 79.73 -25.15 8.55
CA PHE A 6 80.30 -24.93 9.87
C PHE A 6 79.77 -23.78 10.75
N THR A 7 79.18 -24.22 11.82
CA THR A 7 79.08 -23.62 13.18
C THR A 7 80.46 -23.57 13.82
N PRO A 8 80.71 -22.84 14.94
CA PRO A 8 80.38 -23.21 16.30
C PRO A 8 80.17 -22.01 17.28
N LEU A 9 79.32 -22.19 18.30
CA LEU A 9 79.46 -22.57 19.69
C LEU A 9 80.27 -21.66 20.67
N LEU A 10 79.63 -21.55 21.89
CA LEU A 10 80.20 -21.31 23.23
C LEU A 10 80.12 -19.87 23.77
N THR A 11 79.77 -19.56 24.99
CA THR A 11 79.40 -20.19 26.28
C THR A 11 79.22 -19.12 27.35
N ARG A 12 78.22 -19.34 28.30
CA ARG A 12 78.29 -19.08 29.75
C ARG A 12 78.60 -17.67 30.31
N ARG A 13 77.96 -17.15 31.29
CA ARG A 13 77.58 -17.56 32.66
C ARG A 13 76.84 -16.42 33.36
N SER A 14 75.78 -16.79 34.03
CA SER A 14 75.30 -16.45 35.36
C SER A 14 75.81 -15.20 36.09
N PHE A 15 74.92 -14.38 36.61
CA PHE A 15 74.87 -13.95 38.01
C PHE A 15 73.47 -13.59 38.47
N VAL A 16 73.10 -14.04 39.67
CA VAL A 16 71.83 -13.86 40.39
C VAL A 16 71.91 -12.56 41.17
N ALA A 17 70.85 -11.82 41.24
CA ALA A 17 70.51 -10.95 42.36
C ALA A 17 69.02 -10.75 42.45
N ALA A 18 68.42 -11.15 43.53
CA ALA A 18 67.00 -10.95 43.87
C ALA A 18 66.78 -9.55 44.43
N ALA A 19 65.67 -8.92 44.01
CA ALA A 19 65.02 -7.90 44.83
C ALA A 19 63.53 -7.86 44.42
N GLY A 20 62.69 -8.06 45.42
CA GLY A 20 61.23 -8.12 45.23
C GLY A 20 60.58 -6.76 44.91
N GLY A 21 59.53 -6.83 44.17
CA GLY A 21 58.68 -5.70 43.93
C GLY A 21 57.32 -6.18 43.36
N PHE A 22 56.33 -6.22 44.21
CA PHE A 22 54.93 -6.46 43.80
C PHE A 22 54.51 -5.41 42.79
N SER A 23 54.09 -5.83 41.61
CA SER A 23 53.29 -5.00 40.69
C SER A 23 52.14 -5.84 40.17
N LEU A 24 50.94 -5.55 40.65
CA LEU A 24 49.70 -5.97 40.04
C LEU A 24 49.57 -5.25 38.69
N THR A 25 49.78 -5.95 37.60
CA THR A 25 49.30 -5.54 36.27
C THR A 25 48.03 -6.31 36.01
N GLY A 26 46.89 -5.69 36.33
CA GLY A 26 45.61 -6.11 35.83
C GLY A 26 45.57 -5.99 34.30
N LEU A 27 45.54 -7.11 33.61
CA LEU A 27 45.17 -7.19 32.19
C LEU A 27 43.71 -6.80 32.11
N MET A 28 43.42 -5.55 31.67
CA MET A 28 42.10 -5.18 31.19
C MET A 28 41.90 -5.88 29.84
N ASP A 29 41.14 -6.95 29.85
CA ASP A 29 40.53 -7.50 28.65
C ASP A 29 39.63 -6.42 28.03
N TRP A 30 40.13 -5.76 27.00
CA TRP A 30 39.31 -4.98 26.11
C TRP A 30 38.46 -5.97 25.31
N HIS A 31 37.31 -6.34 25.85
CA HIS A 31 36.25 -6.88 25.01
C HIS A 31 35.93 -5.81 23.97
N ALA A 32 36.38 -6.01 22.76
CA ALA A 32 35.94 -5.29 21.60
C ALA A 32 34.39 -5.49 21.52
N VAL A 33 33.64 -4.51 21.98
CA VAL A 33 32.19 -4.44 21.71
C VAL A 33 32.07 -4.44 20.20
N GLY A 34 31.77 -5.61 19.68
CA GLY A 34 31.50 -5.76 18.24
C GLY A 34 30.49 -4.73 17.83
N ALA A 35 30.91 -3.78 17.00
CA ALA A 35 30.00 -2.89 16.31
C ALA A 35 29.00 -3.78 15.60
N SER A 36 27.74 -3.75 16.05
CA SER A 36 26.64 -4.41 15.35
C SER A 36 26.70 -3.88 13.92
N GLN A 37 27.12 -4.70 12.98
CA GLN A 37 27.03 -4.38 11.57
C GLN A 37 25.55 -4.14 11.28
N VAL A 38 25.18 -2.87 11.11
CA VAL A 38 23.88 -2.52 10.59
C VAL A 38 23.79 -3.22 9.23
N ALA A 39 22.93 -4.23 9.15
CA ALA A 39 22.74 -4.97 7.91
C ALA A 39 22.48 -3.96 6.77
N ALA A 40 23.18 -4.13 5.65
CA ALA A 40 23.00 -3.27 4.50
C ALA A 40 21.50 -3.19 4.15
N PRO A 41 21.01 -1.99 3.79
CA PRO A 41 19.61 -1.84 3.41
C PRO A 41 19.28 -2.84 2.31
N LYS A 42 18.18 -3.62 2.48
CA LYS A 42 17.82 -4.72 1.58
C LYS A 42 16.37 -4.58 1.17
N LEU A 43 16.11 -4.83 -0.11
CA LEU A 43 14.76 -5.10 -0.62
C LEU A 43 14.53 -6.62 -0.57
N GLU A 44 13.47 -7.03 0.08
CA GLU A 44 13.01 -8.42 0.12
C GLU A 44 11.62 -8.51 -0.50
N THR A 45 11.39 -9.53 -1.33
CA THR A 45 10.11 -9.77 -1.98
C THR A 45 9.61 -11.18 -1.75
N GLN A 46 8.28 -11.34 -1.64
CA GLN A 46 7.64 -12.64 -1.45
C GLN A 46 6.25 -12.64 -2.06
N ALA A 47 5.89 -13.68 -2.82
CA ALA A 47 4.52 -13.91 -3.26
C ALA A 47 3.61 -14.22 -2.06
N VAL A 48 2.53 -13.44 -1.90
CA VAL A 48 1.54 -13.64 -0.84
C VAL A 48 0.32 -14.38 -1.37
N PHE A 49 -0.16 -13.99 -2.56
CA PHE A 49 -1.26 -14.67 -3.25
C PHE A 49 -0.78 -15.04 -4.65
N ALA A 50 -0.49 -16.32 -4.86
CA ALA A 50 0.05 -16.80 -6.12
C ALA A 50 -1.08 -17.07 -7.13
N ALA A 51 -0.93 -16.59 -8.36
CA ALA A 51 -1.85 -16.91 -9.45
C ALA A 51 -2.01 -18.45 -9.63
N ASN A 52 -3.17 -18.86 -10.08
CA ASN A 52 -3.54 -20.28 -10.28
C ASN A 52 -3.46 -21.13 -9.00
N SER A 53 -3.76 -20.54 -7.85
CA SER A 53 -3.79 -21.25 -6.56
C SER A 53 -5.15 -21.10 -5.87
N ASN A 54 -5.47 -22.02 -4.94
CA ASN A 54 -6.69 -22.01 -4.12
C ASN A 54 -8.01 -21.89 -4.91
N GLY A 55 -8.03 -22.37 -6.17
CA GLY A 55 -9.21 -22.30 -7.04
C GLY A 55 -9.43 -20.93 -7.72
N TYR A 56 -8.44 -20.06 -7.74
CA TYR A 56 -8.49 -18.75 -8.39
C TYR A 56 -7.38 -18.61 -9.43
N ALA A 57 -7.74 -18.14 -10.62
CA ALA A 57 -6.80 -17.90 -11.71
C ALA A 57 -5.92 -16.68 -11.43
N SER A 58 -6.45 -15.67 -10.74
CA SER A 58 -5.78 -14.38 -10.56
C SER A 58 -6.15 -13.74 -9.23
N TYR A 59 -5.21 -12.98 -8.66
CA TYR A 59 -5.41 -12.14 -7.49
C TYR A 59 -5.10 -10.71 -7.85
N ARG A 60 -6.07 -9.80 -7.67
CA ARG A 60 -5.95 -8.40 -8.05
C ARG A 60 -6.46 -7.47 -6.96
N ILE A 61 -6.25 -6.17 -7.17
CA ILE A 61 -6.75 -5.11 -6.29
C ILE A 61 -6.23 -5.31 -4.85
N PRO A 62 -4.89 -5.24 -4.68
CA PRO A 62 -4.26 -5.45 -3.38
C PRO A 62 -4.65 -4.38 -2.36
N GLY A 63 -4.85 -4.80 -1.13
CA GLY A 63 -4.93 -3.92 0.02
C GLY A 63 -4.05 -4.45 1.14
N LEU A 64 -3.40 -3.54 1.87
CA LEU A 64 -2.47 -3.87 2.95
C LEU A 64 -2.59 -2.86 4.08
N ILE A 65 -2.83 -3.34 5.29
CA ILE A 65 -2.76 -2.50 6.50
C ILE A 65 -1.87 -3.16 7.55
N VAL A 66 -1.30 -2.33 8.42
CA VAL A 66 -0.66 -2.76 9.67
C VAL A 66 -1.55 -2.36 10.82
N THR A 67 -1.98 -3.32 11.63
CA THR A 67 -2.80 -3.06 12.81
C THR A 67 -1.98 -2.41 13.93
N ARG A 68 -2.67 -1.90 14.95
CA ARG A 68 -1.99 -1.34 16.14
C ARG A 68 -1.03 -2.32 16.82
N ARG A 69 -1.28 -3.64 16.70
CA ARG A 69 -0.42 -4.70 17.26
C ARG A 69 0.75 -5.07 16.36
N GLY A 70 0.89 -4.43 15.19
CA GLY A 70 1.92 -4.73 14.22
C GLY A 70 1.59 -5.90 13.28
N THR A 71 0.38 -6.43 13.34
CA THR A 71 -0.08 -7.48 12.41
C THR A 71 -0.32 -6.90 11.02
N LEU A 72 0.19 -7.57 9.98
CA LEU A 72 -0.17 -7.26 8.61
C LEU A 72 -1.44 -8.01 8.21
N LEU A 73 -2.37 -7.27 7.62
CA LEU A 73 -3.54 -7.83 6.95
C LEU A 73 -3.42 -7.51 5.46
N ALA A 74 -3.19 -8.55 4.66
CA ALA A 74 -3.18 -8.50 3.20
C ALA A 74 -4.52 -9.03 2.68
N TYR A 75 -5.18 -8.27 1.82
CA TYR A 75 -6.48 -8.64 1.25
C TYR A 75 -6.56 -8.23 -0.22
N CYS A 76 -7.47 -8.87 -0.96
CA CYS A 76 -7.58 -8.62 -2.39
C CYS A 76 -8.85 -9.24 -2.98
N GLU A 77 -9.08 -8.97 -4.25
CA GLU A 77 -10.00 -9.70 -5.11
C GLU A 77 -9.33 -11.00 -5.59
N ALA A 78 -9.97 -12.14 -5.29
CA ALA A 78 -9.59 -13.47 -5.81
C ALA A 78 -10.55 -13.83 -6.97
N ARG A 79 -10.04 -13.78 -8.19
CA ARG A 79 -10.80 -13.91 -9.44
C ARG A 79 -10.75 -15.35 -9.95
N ARG A 80 -11.91 -15.98 -10.13
CA ARG A 80 -12.00 -17.41 -10.47
C ARG A 80 -11.48 -17.71 -11.87
N THR A 81 -11.80 -16.88 -12.85
CA THR A 81 -11.44 -17.14 -14.25
C THR A 81 -10.43 -16.11 -14.81
N GLY A 82 -10.19 -15.00 -14.12
CA GLY A 82 -9.29 -13.93 -14.57
C GLY A 82 -9.81 -13.19 -15.81
N ARG A 83 -11.12 -13.20 -16.08
CA ARG A 83 -11.70 -12.62 -17.30
C ARG A 83 -11.99 -11.11 -17.20
N GLY A 84 -11.86 -10.47 -16.02
CA GLY A 84 -12.06 -9.04 -15.88
C GLY A 84 -12.73 -8.66 -14.58
N ASP A 85 -13.20 -7.41 -14.51
CA ASP A 85 -13.69 -6.79 -13.29
C ASP A 85 -15.13 -7.23 -12.92
N TRP A 86 -15.83 -7.92 -13.83
CA TRP A 86 -17.18 -8.47 -13.62
C TRP A 86 -17.19 -10.01 -13.55
N ASP A 87 -16.06 -10.62 -13.27
CA ASP A 87 -15.90 -12.05 -13.09
C ASP A 87 -16.57 -12.52 -11.77
N ALA A 88 -16.59 -13.85 -11.55
CA ALA A 88 -16.84 -14.41 -10.25
C ALA A 88 -15.64 -14.11 -9.34
N ILE A 89 -15.82 -13.21 -8.39
CA ILE A 89 -14.77 -12.65 -7.53
C ILE A 89 -15.15 -12.82 -6.07
N ASP A 90 -14.24 -13.33 -5.26
CA ASP A 90 -14.34 -13.35 -3.81
C ASP A 90 -13.35 -12.34 -3.21
N ILE A 91 -13.67 -11.74 -2.07
CA ILE A 91 -12.69 -11.01 -1.26
C ILE A 91 -12.02 -12.00 -0.31
N VAL A 92 -10.70 -12.05 -0.38
CA VAL A 92 -9.89 -12.93 0.48
C VAL A 92 -8.88 -12.13 1.32
N LEU A 93 -8.50 -12.73 2.44
CA LEU A 93 -7.57 -12.13 3.41
C LEU A 93 -6.56 -13.15 3.89
N LYS A 94 -5.31 -12.72 4.08
CA LYS A 94 -4.26 -13.39 4.82
C LYS A 94 -3.73 -12.50 5.95
N ARG A 95 -3.27 -13.11 7.03
CA ARG A 95 -2.78 -12.44 8.23
C ARG A 95 -1.35 -12.87 8.51
N SER A 96 -0.47 -11.92 8.89
CA SER A 96 0.91 -12.19 9.33
C SER A 96 1.21 -11.42 10.61
N THR A 97 1.83 -12.10 11.58
CA THR A 97 2.23 -11.52 12.88
C THR A 97 3.75 -11.36 13.03
N ASP A 98 4.50 -11.67 11.98
CA ASP A 98 5.97 -11.69 11.98
C ASP A 98 6.58 -10.75 10.92
N GLY A 99 5.84 -9.68 10.58
CA GLY A 99 6.28 -8.71 9.58
C GLY A 99 6.24 -9.24 8.15
N GLY A 100 5.29 -10.12 7.83
CA GLY A 100 5.11 -10.66 6.48
C GLY A 100 6.10 -11.75 6.11
N ARG A 101 6.78 -12.39 7.07
CA ARG A 101 7.67 -13.53 6.79
C ARG A 101 6.88 -14.81 6.57
N THR A 102 5.85 -15.02 7.40
CA THR A 102 4.90 -16.11 7.24
C THR A 102 3.48 -15.58 7.24
N TRP A 103 2.58 -16.32 6.62
CA TRP A 103 1.18 -15.95 6.43
C TRP A 103 0.26 -17.09 6.86
N ALA A 104 -0.80 -16.74 7.59
CA ALA A 104 -1.89 -17.66 7.85
C ALA A 104 -2.58 -18.09 6.54
N GLU A 105 -3.34 -19.17 6.60
CA GLU A 105 -4.12 -19.62 5.46
C GLU A 105 -5.08 -18.54 4.94
N GLN A 106 -5.27 -18.56 3.63
CA GLN A 106 -6.22 -17.67 2.95
C GLN A 106 -7.65 -17.99 3.40
N ARG A 107 -8.40 -16.96 3.73
CA ARG A 107 -9.83 -17.10 4.02
C ARG A 107 -10.67 -16.11 3.23
N LYS A 108 -11.89 -16.50 2.89
CA LYS A 108 -12.91 -15.57 2.37
C LYS A 108 -13.40 -14.67 3.50
N LEU A 109 -13.59 -13.40 3.17
CA LEU A 109 -13.98 -12.42 4.19
C LEU A 109 -15.48 -12.36 4.40
N ALA A 110 -16.26 -12.44 3.32
CA ALA A 110 -17.72 -12.35 3.41
C ALA A 110 -18.43 -13.14 2.31
N GLN A 111 -19.68 -13.49 2.60
CA GLN A 111 -20.65 -13.98 1.65
C GLN A 111 -22.01 -13.36 1.97
N ILE A 112 -22.72 -12.87 0.94
CA ILE A 112 -24.03 -12.22 1.10
C ILE A 112 -25.10 -13.14 0.52
N PRO A 113 -25.93 -13.78 1.36
CA PRO A 113 -27.00 -14.65 0.89
C PRO A 113 -28.00 -13.91 0.01
N GLY A 114 -28.52 -14.57 -1.05
CA GLY A 114 -29.58 -14.02 -1.91
C GLY A 114 -29.17 -12.83 -2.77
N ALA A 115 -27.86 -12.55 -2.87
CA ALA A 115 -27.35 -11.49 -3.73
C ALA A 115 -27.67 -11.77 -5.22
N ARG A 116 -27.88 -10.68 -5.99
CA ARG A 116 -28.23 -10.75 -7.42
C ARG A 116 -27.25 -9.88 -8.23
N ARG A 117 -27.08 -10.22 -9.52
CA ARG A 117 -26.33 -9.43 -10.49
C ARG A 117 -26.88 -8.02 -10.63
N ASN A 118 -25.97 -7.04 -10.70
CA ASN A 118 -26.32 -5.68 -11.11
C ASN A 118 -26.67 -5.66 -12.62
N PRO A 119 -27.82 -5.08 -13.03
CA PRO A 119 -28.17 -4.96 -14.46
C PRO A 119 -27.10 -4.24 -15.32
N ALA A 120 -26.31 -3.34 -14.73
CA ALA A 120 -25.18 -2.68 -15.42
C ALA A 120 -24.12 -3.69 -15.92
N ALA A 121 -23.97 -4.84 -15.26
CA ALA A 121 -23.08 -5.93 -15.67
C ALA A 121 -23.41 -6.48 -17.08
N ALA A 122 -24.64 -6.40 -17.54
CA ALA A 122 -25.05 -6.86 -18.85
C ALA A 122 -24.31 -6.18 -20.01
N ARG A 123 -23.69 -5.02 -19.75
CA ARG A 123 -22.88 -4.27 -20.74
C ARG A 123 -21.44 -4.78 -20.84
N GLU A 124 -21.00 -5.59 -19.92
CA GLU A 124 -19.59 -6.02 -19.80
C GLU A 124 -19.41 -7.42 -20.43
N ALA A 125 -18.54 -7.51 -21.44
CA ALA A 125 -18.27 -8.76 -22.13
C ALA A 125 -17.57 -9.83 -21.23
N SER A 126 -16.99 -9.40 -20.11
CA SER A 126 -16.28 -10.25 -19.17
C SER A 126 -17.16 -10.85 -18.08
N VAL A 127 -18.46 -10.55 -18.05
CA VAL A 127 -19.35 -11.02 -16.99
C VAL A 127 -19.42 -12.56 -16.97
N ASN A 128 -19.22 -13.13 -15.77
CA ASN A 128 -19.39 -14.56 -15.53
C ASN A 128 -20.80 -14.80 -14.94
N GLN A 129 -21.62 -15.56 -15.64
CA GLN A 129 -23.00 -15.86 -15.23
C GLN A 129 -23.08 -16.73 -13.96
N ASP A 130 -22.04 -17.53 -13.67
CA ASP A 130 -22.05 -18.52 -12.61
C ASP A 130 -21.58 -17.98 -11.24
N GLY A 131 -21.35 -16.67 -11.11
CA GLY A 131 -20.86 -16.11 -9.85
C GLY A 131 -21.15 -14.63 -9.71
N LEU A 132 -20.91 -14.13 -8.50
CA LEU A 132 -21.06 -12.74 -8.13
C LEU A 132 -19.70 -12.03 -8.06
N THR A 133 -19.71 -10.72 -8.26
CA THR A 133 -18.53 -9.88 -8.16
C THR A 133 -18.49 -9.18 -6.81
N TYR A 134 -17.63 -9.64 -5.89
CA TYR A 134 -17.25 -8.91 -4.69
C TYR A 134 -16.02 -8.06 -5.05
N ASN A 135 -16.09 -6.75 -4.86
CA ASN A 135 -15.11 -5.85 -5.45
C ASN A 135 -14.65 -4.72 -4.53
N ASN A 136 -13.51 -4.16 -4.88
CA ASN A 136 -12.93 -2.95 -4.30
C ASN A 136 -12.82 -2.98 -2.76
N PRO A 137 -12.09 -3.94 -2.17
CA PRO A 137 -11.93 -4.00 -0.73
C PRO A 137 -11.12 -2.81 -0.20
N VAL A 138 -11.53 -2.28 0.95
CA VAL A 138 -10.85 -1.22 1.69
C VAL A 138 -10.79 -1.58 3.17
N ALA A 139 -9.65 -1.40 3.82
CA ALA A 139 -9.54 -1.52 5.26
C ALA A 139 -8.97 -0.25 5.91
N ILE A 140 -9.29 -0.06 7.19
CA ILE A 140 -8.71 0.97 8.06
C ILE A 140 -8.33 0.30 9.38
N ALA A 141 -7.06 0.40 9.79
CA ALA A 141 -6.67 0.09 11.16
C ALA A 141 -6.81 1.34 12.02
N ASP A 142 -7.70 1.34 13.00
CA ASP A 142 -7.91 2.48 13.86
C ASP A 142 -6.95 2.49 15.07
N ARG A 143 -6.80 3.66 15.68
CA ARG A 143 -5.91 3.85 16.84
C ARG A 143 -6.40 3.14 18.10
N ASN A 144 -7.65 2.73 18.15
CA ASN A 144 -8.21 1.98 19.27
C ASN A 144 -7.96 0.47 19.12
N GLY A 145 -7.47 0.04 17.94
CA GLY A 145 -7.11 -1.34 17.63
C GLY A 145 -8.19 -2.10 16.86
N ALA A 146 -9.30 -1.45 16.50
CA ALA A 146 -10.27 -2.05 15.61
C ALA A 146 -9.78 -2.01 14.16
N VAL A 147 -10.24 -2.96 13.36
CA VAL A 147 -10.11 -2.97 11.91
C VAL A 147 -11.48 -2.80 11.28
N HIS A 148 -11.63 -1.73 10.52
CA HIS A 148 -12.83 -1.45 9.72
C HIS A 148 -12.58 -1.98 8.31
N PHE A 149 -13.54 -2.68 7.74
CA PHE A 149 -13.42 -3.28 6.43
C PHE A 149 -14.67 -2.98 5.59
N LEU A 150 -14.48 -2.49 4.39
CA LEU A 150 -15.54 -2.19 3.44
C LEU A 150 -15.28 -2.93 2.13
N PHE A 151 -16.35 -3.30 1.43
CA PHE A 151 -16.28 -3.81 0.07
C PHE A 151 -17.60 -3.53 -0.66
N CYS A 152 -17.56 -3.59 -1.98
CA CYS A 152 -18.77 -3.54 -2.79
C CYS A 152 -19.15 -4.93 -3.31
N LEU A 153 -20.42 -5.12 -3.59
CA LEU A 153 -20.99 -6.28 -4.25
C LEU A 153 -21.65 -5.83 -5.54
N GLU A 154 -21.25 -6.44 -6.66
CA GLU A 154 -21.78 -6.15 -7.99
C GLU A 154 -21.67 -4.68 -8.38
N TYR A 155 -20.71 -3.94 -7.80
CA TYR A 155 -20.60 -2.49 -7.98
C TYR A 155 -21.89 -1.71 -7.73
N ALA A 156 -22.81 -2.26 -6.93
CA ALA A 156 -24.13 -1.70 -6.67
C ALA A 156 -24.49 -1.57 -5.19
N ARG A 157 -23.87 -2.38 -4.35
CA ARG A 157 -24.15 -2.44 -2.92
C ARG A 157 -22.84 -2.35 -2.16
N CYS A 158 -22.80 -1.59 -1.07
CA CYS A 158 -21.62 -1.45 -0.21
C CYS A 158 -21.89 -2.06 1.16
N PHE A 159 -20.91 -2.78 1.68
CA PHE A 159 -20.97 -3.47 2.96
C PHE A 159 -19.82 -3.07 3.86
N TYR A 160 -20.07 -3.09 5.15
CA TYR A 160 -19.12 -2.81 6.22
C TYR A 160 -19.02 -3.99 7.18
N LEU A 161 -17.80 -4.30 7.63
CA LEU A 161 -17.50 -5.26 8.69
C LEU A 161 -16.50 -4.64 9.66
N ARG A 162 -16.47 -5.18 10.88
CA ARG A 162 -15.54 -4.75 11.92
C ARG A 162 -14.87 -5.96 12.57
N SER A 163 -13.58 -5.81 12.88
CA SER A 163 -12.83 -6.73 13.74
C SER A 163 -12.33 -5.98 14.97
N ASP A 164 -12.51 -6.57 16.15
CA ASP A 164 -12.00 -6.07 17.43
C ASP A 164 -10.88 -6.96 17.99
N ASP A 165 -10.49 -7.99 17.26
CA ASP A 165 -9.51 -9.02 17.65
C ASP A 165 -8.31 -9.09 16.71
N ASP A 166 -7.88 -7.93 16.18
CA ASP A 166 -6.69 -7.82 15.35
C ASP A 166 -6.81 -8.56 14.00
N GLY A 167 -8.01 -8.56 13.42
CA GLY A 167 -8.31 -9.20 12.14
C GLY A 167 -8.42 -10.73 12.22
N VAL A 168 -8.54 -11.32 13.41
CA VAL A 168 -8.77 -12.78 13.56
C VAL A 168 -10.20 -13.13 13.15
N THR A 169 -11.19 -12.39 13.63
CA THR A 169 -12.59 -12.52 13.21
C THR A 169 -13.17 -11.18 12.75
N PHE A 170 -14.26 -11.23 11.99
CA PHE A 170 -15.00 -10.04 11.58
C PHE A 170 -16.49 -10.23 11.91
N SER A 171 -17.18 -9.13 12.19
CA SER A 171 -18.62 -9.11 12.36
C SER A 171 -19.34 -9.60 11.10
N ALA A 172 -20.62 -9.91 11.22
CA ALA A 172 -21.47 -10.07 10.05
C ALA A 172 -21.47 -8.78 9.20
N PRO A 173 -21.52 -8.89 7.86
CA PRO A 173 -21.57 -7.73 6.98
C PRO A 173 -22.84 -6.91 7.21
N VAL A 174 -22.68 -5.60 7.40
CA VAL A 174 -23.77 -4.62 7.48
C VAL A 174 -23.83 -3.86 6.17
N GLU A 175 -24.99 -3.81 5.53
CA GLU A 175 -25.15 -3.03 4.30
C GLU A 175 -25.22 -1.55 4.61
N ILE A 176 -24.40 -0.76 3.92
CA ILE A 176 -24.32 0.71 4.03
C ILE A 176 -24.59 1.41 2.69
N THR A 177 -25.26 0.74 1.76
CA THR A 177 -25.59 1.30 0.42
C THR A 177 -26.40 2.60 0.53
N SER A 178 -27.22 2.75 1.58
CA SER A 178 -27.95 3.98 1.86
C SER A 178 -27.07 5.22 1.98
N THR A 179 -25.81 5.07 2.35
CA THR A 179 -24.82 6.18 2.35
C THR A 179 -24.63 6.72 0.94
N PHE A 180 -24.61 5.87 -0.07
CA PHE A 180 -24.41 6.27 -1.46
C PHE A 180 -25.68 6.88 -2.08
N GLU A 181 -26.87 6.56 -1.54
CA GLU A 181 -28.13 7.18 -1.99
C GLU A 181 -28.12 8.70 -1.78
N GLN A 182 -27.34 9.20 -0.80
CA GLN A 182 -27.18 10.63 -0.55
C GLN A 182 -26.54 11.38 -1.73
N PHE A 183 -25.75 10.68 -2.58
CA PHE A 183 -25.17 11.28 -3.79
C PHE A 183 -26.18 11.45 -4.95
N ARG A 184 -27.33 10.76 -4.91
CA ARG A 184 -28.31 10.78 -6.03
C ARG A 184 -28.90 12.14 -6.33
N HIS A 185 -28.91 13.04 -5.38
CA HIS A 185 -29.38 14.42 -5.63
C HIS A 185 -28.55 15.15 -6.70
N GLU A 186 -27.26 14.76 -6.83
CA GLU A 186 -26.33 15.40 -7.76
C GLU A 186 -25.85 14.47 -8.88
N TYR A 187 -25.96 13.15 -8.69
CA TYR A 187 -25.38 12.16 -9.60
C TYR A 187 -26.18 10.86 -9.61
N ASP A 188 -26.88 10.58 -10.71
CA ASP A 188 -27.70 9.36 -10.86
C ASP A 188 -26.84 8.13 -11.13
N TRP A 189 -26.07 7.70 -10.13
CA TRP A 189 -25.16 6.57 -10.22
C TRP A 189 -25.90 5.24 -10.47
N LYS A 190 -25.25 4.35 -11.21
CA LYS A 190 -25.64 2.96 -11.47
C LYS A 190 -24.55 1.99 -10.96
N VAL A 191 -23.35 2.50 -10.79
CA VAL A 191 -22.16 1.76 -10.34
C VAL A 191 -21.49 2.55 -9.24
N ILE A 192 -21.10 1.88 -8.15
CA ILE A 192 -20.35 2.43 -7.03
C ILE A 192 -19.18 1.52 -6.68
N ALA A 193 -18.10 2.12 -6.20
CA ALA A 193 -16.98 1.38 -5.61
C ALA A 193 -16.28 2.17 -4.51
N THR A 194 -15.80 1.45 -3.52
CA THR A 194 -14.87 1.95 -2.50
C THR A 194 -13.45 1.98 -3.05
N GLY A 195 -12.60 2.87 -2.58
CA GLY A 195 -11.15 3.00 -2.83
C GLY A 195 -10.66 2.69 -4.24
N PRO A 196 -10.03 1.51 -4.45
CA PRO A 196 -9.71 0.45 -3.48
C PRO A 196 -8.49 0.76 -2.61
N THR A 197 -7.92 -0.23 -1.95
CA THR A 197 -6.74 -0.26 -1.09
C THR A 197 -7.07 0.03 0.37
N HIS A 198 -6.64 1.13 0.96
CA HIS A 198 -6.95 1.47 2.35
C HIS A 198 -7.62 2.83 2.48
N GLY A 199 -8.42 3.00 3.51
CA GLY A 199 -8.89 4.29 4.01
C GLY A 199 -8.04 4.73 5.22
N ILE A 200 -8.36 5.88 5.81
CA ILE A 200 -7.59 6.43 6.93
C ILE A 200 -8.49 6.78 8.11
N GLN A 201 -7.88 6.81 9.30
CA GLN A 201 -8.44 7.50 10.46
C GLN A 201 -7.70 8.82 10.68
N LEU A 202 -8.41 9.94 10.63
CA LEU A 202 -7.86 11.27 10.94
C LEU A 202 -7.51 11.36 12.43
N ARG A 203 -6.56 12.25 12.79
CA ARG A 203 -6.16 12.48 14.19
C ARG A 203 -7.33 12.78 15.13
N ARG A 204 -8.37 13.42 14.63
CA ARG A 204 -9.61 13.71 15.37
C ARG A 204 -10.59 12.52 15.48
N GLY A 205 -10.27 11.37 14.89
CA GLY A 205 -11.05 10.13 15.00
C GLY A 205 -11.90 9.76 13.78
N ARG A 206 -12.21 10.71 12.88
CA ARG A 206 -12.98 10.46 11.66
C ARG A 206 -12.32 9.39 10.80
N LEU A 207 -13.09 8.40 10.36
CA LEU A 207 -12.72 7.45 9.31
C LEU A 207 -13.09 8.07 7.96
N VAL A 208 -12.19 7.97 6.97
CA VAL A 208 -12.41 8.50 5.62
C VAL A 208 -12.08 7.43 4.59
N VAL A 209 -13.00 7.20 3.67
CA VAL A 209 -12.84 6.25 2.56
C VAL A 209 -13.14 6.97 1.25
N PRO A 210 -12.18 7.06 0.32
CA PRO A 210 -12.46 7.49 -1.05
C PRO A 210 -13.43 6.52 -1.73
N VAL A 211 -14.29 7.05 -2.59
CA VAL A 211 -15.22 6.27 -3.40
C VAL A 211 -15.31 6.85 -4.80
N TRP A 212 -15.73 6.03 -5.75
CA TRP A 212 -16.10 6.53 -7.08
C TRP A 212 -17.44 5.97 -7.52
N LEU A 213 -18.12 6.73 -8.36
CA LEU A 213 -19.46 6.44 -8.84
C LEU A 213 -19.49 6.60 -10.36
N SER A 214 -20.32 5.80 -11.03
CA SER A 214 -20.54 5.93 -12.48
C SER A 214 -22.03 5.91 -12.83
N THR A 215 -22.43 6.72 -13.79
CA THR A 215 -23.78 6.66 -14.39
C THR A 215 -23.96 5.49 -15.34
N SER A 216 -22.88 4.79 -15.69
CA SER A 216 -22.90 3.67 -16.64
C SER A 216 -23.48 4.05 -18.02
N THR A 217 -23.28 5.27 -18.46
CA THR A 217 -23.78 5.75 -19.78
C THR A 217 -22.68 5.89 -20.84
N GLY A 218 -21.39 5.75 -20.42
CA GLY A 218 -20.24 5.90 -21.31
C GLY A 218 -19.79 4.61 -22.02
N LYS A 219 -18.51 4.51 -22.31
CA LYS A 219 -17.86 3.40 -23.05
C LYS A 219 -17.94 2.03 -22.34
N SER A 220 -18.02 2.03 -21.02
CA SER A 220 -18.24 0.84 -20.21
C SER A 220 -19.15 1.16 -19.02
N ALA A 221 -19.51 0.15 -18.22
CA ALA A 221 -20.31 0.34 -17.01
C ALA A 221 -19.63 1.23 -15.97
N HIS A 222 -18.30 1.30 -15.97
CA HIS A 222 -17.53 2.15 -15.07
C HIS A 222 -17.43 3.62 -15.51
N HIS A 223 -18.01 4.00 -16.65
CA HIS A 223 -17.87 5.33 -17.23
C HIS A 223 -19.22 5.98 -17.58
N PRO A 224 -19.31 7.32 -17.61
CA PRO A 224 -18.36 8.24 -17.00
C PRO A 224 -18.35 8.12 -15.49
N SER A 225 -17.25 8.50 -14.83
CA SER A 225 -17.13 8.39 -13.38
C SER A 225 -16.77 9.71 -12.71
N ASP A 226 -17.28 9.89 -11.50
CA ASP A 226 -16.92 10.94 -10.54
C ASP A 226 -16.35 10.30 -9.28
N ASN A 227 -15.45 10.97 -8.57
CA ASN A 227 -15.01 10.51 -7.28
C ASN A 227 -15.46 11.42 -6.13
N ALA A 228 -15.63 10.81 -4.97
CA ALA A 228 -16.13 11.41 -3.75
C ALA A 228 -15.48 10.73 -2.54
N VAL A 229 -15.98 11.02 -1.36
CA VAL A 229 -15.62 10.33 -0.12
C VAL A 229 -16.86 9.94 0.66
N ILE A 230 -16.75 8.86 1.45
CA ILE A 230 -17.66 8.58 2.56
C ILE A 230 -16.87 8.61 3.87
N TYR A 231 -17.53 8.90 4.98
CA TYR A 231 -16.86 9.05 6.26
C TYR A 231 -17.72 8.55 7.42
N SER A 232 -17.07 8.30 8.56
CA SER A 232 -17.73 7.97 9.83
C SER A 232 -17.06 8.75 10.97
N ASP A 233 -17.87 9.37 11.83
CA ASP A 233 -17.42 10.10 13.03
C ASP A 233 -17.63 9.31 14.33
N ASP A 234 -18.18 8.10 14.24
CA ASP A 234 -18.57 7.27 15.37
C ASP A 234 -17.95 5.86 15.36
N HIS A 235 -16.72 5.78 14.81
CA HIS A 235 -15.94 4.53 14.71
C HIS A 235 -16.64 3.45 13.87
N GLY A 236 -17.26 3.84 12.75
CA GLY A 236 -17.86 2.93 11.79
C GLY A 236 -19.27 2.46 12.13
N LYS A 237 -19.90 2.99 13.18
CA LYS A 237 -21.31 2.63 13.51
C LYS A 237 -22.28 3.19 12.47
N THR A 238 -22.05 4.42 12.01
CA THR A 238 -22.77 5.03 10.90
C THR A 238 -21.81 5.62 9.86
N TRP A 239 -22.26 5.64 8.61
CA TRP A 239 -21.51 6.20 7.49
C TRP A 239 -22.33 7.29 6.80
N GLN A 240 -21.63 8.33 6.33
CA GLN A 240 -22.23 9.49 5.68
C GLN A 240 -21.51 9.76 4.36
N ALA A 241 -22.26 10.29 3.38
CA ALA A 241 -21.67 10.84 2.17
C ALA A 241 -20.94 12.13 2.49
N GLY A 242 -19.74 12.27 1.95
CA GLY A 242 -19.01 13.55 1.90
C GLY A 242 -19.24 14.28 0.59
N GLY A 243 -18.37 15.22 0.25
CA GLY A 243 -18.46 15.95 -1.01
C GLY A 243 -17.85 15.16 -2.17
N PHE A 244 -18.30 15.48 -3.38
CA PHE A 244 -17.56 15.16 -4.59
C PHE A 244 -16.21 15.88 -4.58
N VAL A 245 -15.19 15.19 -5.09
CA VAL A 245 -13.81 15.72 -5.17
C VAL A 245 -13.48 16.04 -6.63
N GLY A 246 -13.58 15.06 -7.51
CA GLY A 246 -13.38 15.21 -8.95
C GLY A 246 -14.67 14.87 -9.71
N ARG A 247 -15.13 15.80 -10.54
CA ARG A 247 -16.27 15.60 -11.45
C ARG A 247 -15.76 15.42 -12.86
N ASN A 248 -16.33 14.43 -13.57
CA ASN A 248 -16.00 14.20 -14.98
C ASN A 248 -16.28 15.45 -15.83
N SER A 249 -15.30 15.84 -16.64
CA SER A 249 -15.37 17.02 -17.50
C SER A 249 -14.44 16.87 -18.71
N ALA A 250 -14.40 17.85 -19.58
CA ALA A 250 -13.48 17.88 -20.72
C ALA A 250 -11.98 17.89 -20.30
N GLU A 251 -11.68 18.43 -19.12
CA GLU A 251 -10.32 18.54 -18.58
C GLU A 251 -9.98 17.36 -17.66
N LEU A 252 -10.90 16.98 -16.77
CA LEU A 252 -10.76 15.89 -15.82
C LEU A 252 -11.61 14.71 -16.26
N ILE A 253 -11.03 13.78 -17.01
CA ILE A 253 -11.74 12.67 -17.64
C ILE A 253 -11.74 11.46 -16.70
N ASP A 254 -12.93 10.94 -16.42
CA ASP A 254 -13.16 9.71 -15.67
C ASP A 254 -12.31 9.61 -14.38
N PRO A 255 -12.39 10.60 -13.45
CA PRO A 255 -11.73 10.46 -12.15
C PRO A 255 -12.36 9.32 -11.36
N SER A 256 -11.53 8.43 -10.83
CA SER A 256 -12.00 7.19 -10.22
C SER A 256 -11.22 6.84 -8.95
N GLU A 257 -10.47 5.75 -8.93
CA GLU A 257 -9.74 5.20 -7.80
C GLU A 257 -8.81 6.22 -7.12
N ALA A 258 -8.97 6.38 -5.83
CA ALA A 258 -8.32 7.45 -5.09
C ALA A 258 -7.86 7.03 -3.70
N LEU A 259 -6.97 7.83 -3.14
CA LEU A 259 -6.35 7.67 -1.83
C LEU A 259 -6.42 8.99 -1.08
N VAL A 260 -6.36 8.91 0.22
CA VAL A 260 -6.30 10.07 1.10
C VAL A 260 -5.19 9.93 2.13
N VAL A 261 -4.59 11.05 2.52
CA VAL A 261 -3.65 11.12 3.62
C VAL A 261 -3.85 12.41 4.41
N GLU A 262 -3.80 12.32 5.73
CA GLU A 262 -3.82 13.51 6.59
C GLU A 262 -2.45 14.16 6.63
N LEU A 263 -2.37 15.45 6.30
CA LEU A 263 -1.17 16.25 6.30
C LEU A 263 -0.78 16.72 7.72
N ALA A 264 0.45 17.21 7.88
CA ALA A 264 0.95 17.67 9.18
C ALA A 264 0.13 18.83 9.75
N ASP A 265 -0.43 19.68 8.91
CA ASP A 265 -1.29 20.82 9.28
C ASP A 265 -2.76 20.45 9.53
N GLY A 266 -3.12 19.17 9.37
CA GLY A 266 -4.48 18.66 9.60
C GLY A 266 -5.37 18.65 8.35
N ARG A 267 -4.95 19.24 7.24
CA ARG A 267 -5.65 19.07 5.98
C ARG A 267 -5.55 17.62 5.52
N VAL A 268 -6.47 17.22 4.66
CA VAL A 268 -6.47 15.92 3.99
C VAL A 268 -6.14 16.16 2.52
N LEU A 269 -5.10 15.50 2.03
CA LEU A 269 -4.75 15.41 0.62
C LEU A 269 -5.50 14.21 0.01
N PHE A 270 -6.25 14.47 -1.05
CA PHE A 270 -6.85 13.48 -1.92
C PHE A 270 -5.99 13.33 -3.17
N ASN A 271 -5.73 12.08 -3.60
CA ASN A 271 -4.92 11.78 -4.77
C ASN A 271 -5.65 10.73 -5.63
N ALA A 272 -6.06 11.09 -6.84
CA ALA A 272 -6.89 10.26 -7.69
C ALA A 272 -6.25 9.87 -9.02
N ARG A 273 -6.66 8.71 -9.52
CA ARG A 273 -6.51 8.27 -10.89
C ARG A 273 -7.50 9.03 -11.79
N SER A 274 -7.09 9.29 -13.02
CA SER A 274 -8.00 9.76 -14.10
C SER A 274 -7.53 9.25 -15.46
N GLU A 275 -8.41 9.35 -16.46
CA GLU A 275 -8.07 9.07 -17.87
C GLU A 275 -7.76 10.35 -18.65
N SER A 276 -7.40 11.40 -17.94
CA SER A 276 -7.14 12.73 -18.50
C SER A 276 -5.89 12.75 -19.37
N LYS A 277 -5.93 13.63 -20.40
CA LYS A 277 -4.82 13.80 -21.33
C LYS A 277 -3.52 14.25 -20.69
N ALA A 278 -3.58 14.90 -19.52
CA ALA A 278 -2.41 15.33 -18.76
C ALA A 278 -1.51 14.15 -18.30
N GLN A 279 -2.08 12.94 -18.15
CA GLN A 279 -1.38 11.76 -17.65
C GLN A 279 -0.63 12.04 -16.34
N ARG A 280 -1.29 12.74 -15.44
CA ARG A 280 -0.82 13.10 -14.10
C ARG A 280 -1.89 12.77 -13.07
N ARG A 281 -1.43 12.41 -11.87
CA ARG A 281 -2.32 12.22 -10.74
C ARG A 281 -3.06 13.51 -10.42
N VAL A 282 -4.30 13.37 -10.05
CA VAL A 282 -5.16 14.48 -9.64
C VAL A 282 -5.07 14.65 -8.14
N ILE A 283 -4.88 15.87 -7.66
CA ILE A 283 -4.85 16.19 -6.24
C ILE A 283 -5.89 17.24 -5.87
N SER A 284 -6.42 17.13 -4.65
CA SER A 284 -7.33 18.09 -4.04
C SER A 284 -7.11 18.08 -2.52
N PHE A 285 -7.51 19.13 -1.84
CA PHE A 285 -7.34 19.29 -0.38
C PHE A 285 -8.66 19.61 0.29
N SER A 286 -8.85 19.08 1.50
CA SER A 286 -9.96 19.41 2.39
C SER A 286 -9.43 19.69 3.81
N ARG A 287 -10.12 20.54 4.54
CA ARG A 287 -9.82 20.80 5.97
C ARG A 287 -10.32 19.69 6.88
N ASP A 288 -11.32 18.96 6.43
CA ASP A 288 -12.05 17.99 7.25
C ASP A 288 -12.09 16.57 6.64
N GLY A 289 -11.54 16.37 5.45
CA GLY A 289 -11.51 15.10 4.76
C GLY A 289 -12.89 14.57 4.32
N ALA A 290 -13.95 15.38 4.47
CA ALA A 290 -15.29 15.03 4.04
C ALA A 290 -15.87 16.05 3.06
N THR A 291 -15.66 17.34 3.31
CA THR A 291 -16.28 18.43 2.54
C THR A 291 -15.27 19.52 2.20
N GLY A 292 -15.72 20.54 1.45
CA GLY A 292 -14.89 21.72 1.17
C GLY A 292 -13.61 21.42 0.41
N TRP A 293 -13.63 20.44 -0.49
CA TRP A 293 -12.51 20.07 -1.35
C TRP A 293 -12.14 21.22 -2.29
N THR A 294 -10.84 21.49 -2.43
CA THR A 294 -10.36 22.47 -3.42
C THR A 294 -10.62 21.98 -4.84
N LYS A 295 -10.64 22.90 -5.80
CA LYS A 295 -10.67 22.50 -7.23
C LYS A 295 -9.52 21.52 -7.49
N PRO A 296 -9.79 20.35 -8.11
CA PRO A 296 -8.76 19.38 -8.46
C PRO A 296 -7.74 19.97 -9.43
N VAL A 297 -6.46 19.62 -9.23
CA VAL A 297 -5.35 19.99 -10.12
C VAL A 297 -4.48 18.79 -10.42
N PHE A 298 -3.79 18.81 -11.55
CA PHE A 298 -2.82 17.77 -11.90
C PHE A 298 -1.48 18.02 -11.20
N HIS A 299 -0.91 16.97 -10.63
CA HIS A 299 0.38 17.03 -9.95
C HIS A 299 1.52 16.74 -10.91
N GLU A 300 2.40 17.70 -11.18
CA GLU A 300 3.42 17.60 -12.25
C GLU A 300 4.36 16.39 -12.10
N GLN A 301 4.79 16.04 -10.89
CA GLN A 301 5.77 14.97 -10.65
C GLN A 301 5.15 13.56 -10.51
N LEU A 302 3.82 13.43 -10.40
CA LEU A 302 3.15 12.15 -10.24
C LEU A 302 2.49 11.70 -11.54
N VAL A 303 3.15 10.80 -12.24
CA VAL A 303 2.65 10.24 -13.51
C VAL A 303 1.41 9.36 -13.29
N GLU A 304 0.53 9.31 -14.30
CA GLU A 304 -0.71 8.52 -14.29
C GLU A 304 -0.77 7.61 -15.53
N PRO A 305 -0.42 6.34 -15.39
CA PRO A 305 -0.55 5.36 -16.49
C PRO A 305 -1.96 4.77 -16.61
N ILE A 306 -2.96 5.33 -15.95
CA ILE A 306 -4.30 4.80 -15.73
C ILE A 306 -4.24 3.54 -14.86
N CYS A 307 -3.76 3.73 -13.63
CA CYS A 307 -3.56 2.66 -12.64
C CYS A 307 -3.79 3.19 -11.23
N ALA A 308 -4.41 2.38 -10.36
CA ALA A 308 -4.46 2.73 -8.94
C ALA A 308 -3.05 2.88 -8.37
N ALA A 309 -2.93 3.71 -7.36
CA ALA A 309 -1.70 4.02 -6.66
C ALA A 309 -1.85 3.74 -5.17
N SER A 310 -0.83 4.01 -4.38
CA SER A 310 -0.91 4.06 -2.92
C SER A 310 -0.25 5.31 -2.37
N LEU A 311 -0.75 5.81 -1.23
CA LEU A 311 -0.28 7.02 -0.58
C LEU A 311 -0.41 6.87 0.94
N VAL A 312 0.70 6.90 1.67
CA VAL A 312 0.71 6.76 3.13
C VAL A 312 1.64 7.76 3.79
N ARG A 313 1.34 8.08 5.06
CA ARG A 313 2.27 8.80 5.93
C ARG A 313 3.27 7.82 6.54
N LEU A 314 4.57 8.05 6.26
CA LEU A 314 5.65 7.30 6.88
C LEU A 314 5.98 7.83 8.27
N SER A 315 6.04 9.15 8.43
CA SER A 315 6.33 9.80 9.72
C SER A 315 5.87 11.26 9.75
N ALA A 316 5.73 11.79 10.97
CA ALA A 316 5.40 13.18 11.26
C ALA A 316 6.24 13.70 12.45
N LYS A 317 6.20 15.00 12.72
CA LYS A 317 6.86 15.61 13.90
C LYS A 317 6.53 14.83 15.19
N PRO A 318 7.47 14.70 16.14
CA PRO A 318 8.78 15.36 16.24
C PRO A 318 9.85 14.83 15.27
N GLN A 319 9.61 13.73 14.56
CA GLN A 319 10.44 13.29 13.46
C GLN A 319 10.22 14.18 12.21
N ARG A 320 11.00 13.94 11.16
CA ARG A 320 10.78 14.59 9.87
C ARG A 320 9.44 14.15 9.27
N ASN A 321 8.69 15.09 8.70
CA ASN A 321 7.50 14.75 7.91
C ASN A 321 7.91 13.98 6.66
N ARG A 322 7.27 12.83 6.43
CA ARG A 322 7.51 12.00 5.25
C ARG A 322 6.21 11.40 4.74
N LEU A 323 5.95 11.54 3.44
CA LEU A 323 4.90 10.82 2.73
C LEU A 323 5.53 9.85 1.72
N LEU A 324 4.91 8.69 1.56
CA LEU A 324 5.25 7.72 0.53
C LEU A 324 4.12 7.63 -0.49
N PHE A 325 4.49 7.51 -1.76
CA PHE A 325 3.56 7.28 -2.87
C PHE A 325 4.11 6.15 -3.74
N ALA A 326 3.26 5.23 -4.20
CA ALA A 326 3.64 4.14 -5.09
C ALA A 326 2.68 4.00 -6.26
N ASN A 327 3.23 3.90 -7.47
CA ASN A 327 2.50 3.48 -8.67
C ASN A 327 3.49 3.06 -9.78
N PRO A 328 3.02 2.42 -10.87
CA PRO A 328 3.84 2.20 -12.06
C PRO A 328 4.32 3.53 -12.64
N HIS A 329 5.64 3.76 -12.64
CA HIS A 329 6.26 5.00 -13.11
C HIS A 329 6.62 4.89 -14.59
N ASN A 330 5.59 4.79 -15.44
CA ASN A 330 5.78 4.61 -16.87
C ASN A 330 4.68 5.32 -17.69
N LEU A 331 5.10 6.05 -18.72
CA LEU A 331 4.20 6.69 -19.69
C LEU A 331 4.46 6.22 -21.13
N THR A 332 5.14 5.10 -21.30
CA THR A 332 5.41 4.52 -22.63
C THR A 332 4.50 3.34 -22.94
N ARG A 333 4.42 2.99 -24.21
CA ARG A 333 3.77 1.81 -24.75
C ARG A 333 4.68 1.14 -25.76
N ALA A 334 4.68 -0.19 -25.80
CA ALA A 334 5.49 -0.97 -26.76
C ALA A 334 5.11 -0.74 -28.23
N ASP A 335 3.83 -0.39 -28.47
CA ASP A 335 3.33 -0.04 -29.80
C ASP A 335 3.67 1.41 -30.24
N GLY A 336 4.40 2.15 -29.39
CA GLY A 336 4.79 3.55 -29.66
C GLY A 336 3.64 4.55 -29.60
N ASP A 337 2.42 4.15 -29.22
CA ASP A 337 1.28 5.04 -29.15
C ASP A 337 1.44 6.09 -28.04
N THR A 338 1.51 7.34 -28.42
CA THR A 338 1.64 8.51 -27.53
C THR A 338 0.33 9.26 -27.31
N THR A 339 -0.81 8.75 -27.82
CA THR A 339 -2.12 9.41 -27.71
C THR A 339 -2.41 9.79 -26.24
N PRO A 340 -2.66 11.07 -25.94
CA PRO A 340 -2.96 11.53 -24.59
C PRO A 340 -4.26 10.90 -24.03
N GLY A 341 -4.27 10.53 -22.74
CA GLY A 341 -5.42 9.92 -22.09
C GLY A 341 -5.62 8.43 -22.40
N LYS A 342 -4.75 7.82 -23.20
CA LYS A 342 -4.73 6.39 -23.43
C LYS A 342 -3.88 5.68 -22.37
N SER A 343 -4.35 4.50 -21.88
CA SER A 343 -3.60 3.73 -20.85
C SER A 343 -2.17 3.44 -21.30
N ARG A 344 -1.25 3.46 -20.37
CA ARG A 344 0.17 3.12 -20.56
C ARG A 344 0.47 1.72 -20.04
N GLU A 345 1.60 1.18 -20.42
CA GLU A 345 2.05 -0.10 -19.86
C GLU A 345 2.31 0.04 -18.38
N ARG A 346 1.69 -0.82 -17.60
CA ARG A 346 1.87 -0.86 -16.15
C ARG A 346 3.15 -1.61 -15.81
N LYS A 347 4.26 -0.87 -15.73
CA LYS A 347 5.60 -1.37 -15.38
C LYS A 347 6.40 -0.32 -14.62
N ASN A 348 7.57 -0.69 -14.12
CA ASN A 348 8.42 0.16 -13.29
C ASN A 348 7.70 0.65 -12.02
N LEU A 349 7.10 -0.28 -11.24
CA LEU A 349 6.53 0.11 -9.97
C LEU A 349 7.58 0.79 -9.10
N SER A 350 7.34 2.03 -8.76
CA SER A 350 8.29 2.86 -8.03
C SER A 350 7.65 3.45 -6.78
N VAL A 351 8.46 3.54 -5.72
CA VAL A 351 8.10 4.23 -4.48
C VAL A 351 8.78 5.59 -4.47
N LYS A 352 7.99 6.63 -4.25
CA LYS A 352 8.43 8.02 -4.12
C LYS A 352 8.33 8.46 -2.67
N LEU A 353 9.21 9.38 -2.27
CA LEU A 353 9.22 9.98 -0.93
C LEU A 353 9.17 11.50 -1.05
N SER A 354 8.25 12.09 -0.30
CA SER A 354 8.11 13.53 -0.12
C SER A 354 8.47 13.93 1.30
N TYR A 355 9.10 15.10 1.46
CA TYR A 355 9.45 15.71 2.73
C TYR A 355 8.67 16.99 3.04
N ASP A 356 7.85 17.44 2.11
CA ASP A 356 7.12 18.72 2.10
C ASP A 356 5.61 18.53 1.88
N GLU A 357 5.07 17.45 2.49
CA GLU A 357 3.63 17.17 2.49
C GLU A 357 3.05 16.92 1.09
N GLY A 358 3.87 16.36 0.19
CA GLY A 358 3.46 15.97 -1.15
C GLY A 358 3.60 17.09 -2.19
N ALA A 359 4.19 18.23 -1.86
CA ALA A 359 4.45 19.30 -2.83
C ALA A 359 5.53 18.88 -3.85
N THR A 360 6.59 18.21 -3.37
CA THR A 360 7.64 17.63 -4.23
C THR A 360 7.98 16.19 -3.84
N TRP A 361 8.53 15.44 -4.79
CA TRP A 361 8.86 14.01 -4.62
C TRP A 361 10.31 13.76 -5.06
N PRO A 362 11.32 14.21 -4.28
CA PRO A 362 12.74 14.16 -4.64
C PRO A 362 13.35 12.75 -4.68
N VAL A 363 12.69 11.77 -4.05
CA VAL A 363 13.11 10.37 -4.13
C VAL A 363 12.13 9.60 -4.99
N ASN A 364 12.67 8.80 -5.92
CA ASN A 364 11.89 7.89 -6.76
C ASN A 364 12.72 6.63 -6.99
N LYS A 365 12.31 5.52 -6.41
CA LYS A 365 13.05 4.25 -6.51
C LYS A 365 12.16 3.12 -6.97
N THR A 366 12.55 2.46 -8.04
CA THR A 366 11.84 1.31 -8.59
C THR A 366 12.05 0.09 -7.69
N ILE A 367 10.95 -0.57 -7.32
CA ILE A 367 10.92 -1.82 -6.57
C ILE A 367 10.64 -3.02 -7.47
N GLU A 368 9.94 -2.82 -8.61
CA GLU A 368 9.66 -3.84 -9.62
C GLU A 368 9.82 -3.23 -11.02
N PRO A 369 10.88 -3.58 -11.76
CA PRO A 369 11.13 -2.99 -13.08
C PRO A 369 10.27 -3.61 -14.20
N SER A 370 9.73 -4.80 -13.96
CA SER A 370 8.90 -5.51 -14.95
C SER A 370 7.43 -5.09 -14.88
N TRP A 371 6.55 -5.88 -15.49
CA TRP A 371 5.11 -5.67 -15.44
C TRP A 371 4.59 -5.72 -14.00
N SER A 372 3.95 -4.65 -13.59
CA SER A 372 3.38 -4.44 -12.27
C SER A 372 2.11 -3.61 -12.39
N GLY A 373 1.15 -3.77 -11.48
CA GLY A 373 -0.13 -3.08 -11.55
C GLY A 373 -0.43 -2.26 -10.31
N TYR A 374 -1.60 -2.49 -9.73
CA TYR A 374 -2.04 -1.87 -8.50
C TYR A 374 -1.09 -2.20 -7.35
N SER A 375 -0.97 -1.28 -6.42
CA SER A 375 -0.13 -1.45 -5.24
C SER A 375 -0.77 -0.82 -4.01
N ASP A 376 -0.44 -1.34 -2.83
CA ASP A 376 -0.79 -0.73 -1.56
C ASP A 376 0.39 -0.72 -0.60
N LEU A 377 0.65 0.46 -0.01
CA LEU A 377 1.71 0.72 0.95
C LEU A 377 1.19 0.61 2.38
N ALA A 378 2.02 0.08 3.26
CA ALA A 378 1.80 0.14 4.70
C ALA A 378 3.12 0.37 5.44
N VAL A 379 3.05 0.88 6.67
CA VAL A 379 4.22 1.16 7.50
C VAL A 379 4.11 0.37 8.78
N GLY A 380 5.13 -0.42 9.07
CA GLY A 380 5.25 -1.19 10.31
C GLY A 380 5.49 -0.30 11.53
N THR A 381 5.15 -0.80 12.70
CA THR A 381 5.42 -0.13 13.98
C THR A 381 6.92 0.02 14.27
N ASP A 382 7.74 -0.76 13.59
CA ASP A 382 9.21 -0.76 13.60
C ASP A 382 9.82 0.13 12.49
N GLY A 383 8.99 0.78 11.68
CA GLY A 383 9.41 1.62 10.57
C GLY A 383 9.76 0.89 9.28
N VAL A 384 9.55 -0.42 9.21
CA VAL A 384 9.64 -1.17 7.95
C VAL A 384 8.54 -0.71 7.01
N ILE A 385 8.89 -0.50 5.76
CA ILE A 385 7.97 -0.13 4.70
C ILE A 385 7.58 -1.39 3.93
N TYR A 386 6.28 -1.57 3.76
CA TYR A 386 5.68 -2.67 3.02
C TYR A 386 4.97 -2.14 1.78
N CYS A 387 5.06 -2.87 0.68
CA CYS A 387 4.28 -2.62 -0.54
C CYS A 387 3.75 -3.95 -1.07
N LEU A 388 2.42 -4.14 -1.04
CA LEU A 388 1.76 -5.28 -1.69
C LEU A 388 1.35 -4.85 -3.08
N TYR A 389 1.77 -5.58 -4.13
CA TYR A 389 1.57 -5.14 -5.49
C TYR A 389 1.35 -6.28 -6.47
N GLU A 390 0.70 -5.95 -7.58
CA GLU A 390 0.43 -6.87 -8.68
C GLU A 390 1.70 -7.14 -9.49
N THR A 391 2.00 -8.43 -9.73
CA THR A 391 3.05 -8.91 -10.63
C THR A 391 2.51 -10.01 -11.53
N VAL A 392 3.24 -10.33 -12.59
CA VAL A 392 2.98 -11.50 -13.42
C VAL A 392 4.24 -12.33 -13.58
N THR A 393 4.07 -13.64 -13.72
CA THR A 393 5.16 -14.51 -14.11
C THR A 393 5.61 -14.19 -15.55
N PRO A 394 6.89 -14.45 -15.92
CA PRO A 394 7.35 -14.28 -17.29
C PRO A 394 6.42 -14.96 -18.31
N GLY A 395 6.01 -14.21 -19.34
CA GLY A 395 5.04 -14.69 -20.33
C GLY A 395 3.56 -14.62 -19.91
N GLY A 396 3.28 -14.19 -18.67
CA GLY A 396 1.93 -14.02 -18.17
C GLY A 396 1.26 -12.73 -18.62
N ASN A 397 0.02 -12.56 -18.24
CA ASN A 397 -0.80 -11.37 -18.53
C ASN A 397 -1.28 -10.74 -17.22
N LEU A 398 -0.97 -9.45 -17.03
CA LEU A 398 -1.30 -8.68 -15.80
C LEU A 398 -2.80 -8.66 -15.47
N PHE A 399 -3.67 -8.93 -16.44
CA PHE A 399 -5.12 -8.95 -16.22
C PHE A 399 -5.69 -10.36 -16.03
N ARG A 400 -4.90 -11.42 -16.29
CA ARG A 400 -5.37 -12.80 -16.25
C ARG A 400 -4.68 -13.71 -15.24
N ASN A 401 -3.38 -13.52 -15.01
CA ASN A 401 -2.56 -14.40 -14.18
C ASN A 401 -1.76 -13.61 -13.17
N THR A 402 -2.41 -12.69 -12.46
CA THR A 402 -1.75 -11.80 -11.50
C THR A 402 -1.49 -12.50 -10.18
N THR A 403 -0.27 -12.38 -9.71
CA THR A 403 0.19 -12.71 -8.36
C THR A 403 0.32 -11.43 -7.56
N LEU A 404 0.02 -11.46 -6.26
CA LEU A 404 0.30 -10.35 -5.37
C LEU A 404 1.57 -10.65 -4.59
N THR A 405 2.54 -9.77 -4.77
CA THR A 405 3.88 -9.82 -4.18
C THR A 405 4.02 -8.75 -3.11
N LEU A 406 4.53 -9.11 -1.94
CA LEU A 406 4.92 -8.18 -0.88
C LEU A 406 6.39 -7.82 -1.03
N ALA A 407 6.70 -6.52 -1.14
CA ALA A 407 8.02 -5.98 -0.94
C ALA A 407 8.16 -5.46 0.51
N ARG A 408 9.33 -5.69 1.12
CA ARG A 408 9.73 -5.17 2.44
C ARG A 408 11.06 -4.45 2.30
N PHE A 409 11.15 -3.23 2.80
CA PHE A 409 12.38 -2.44 2.73
C PHE A 409 12.43 -1.36 3.80
N SER A 410 13.62 -0.81 4.02
CA SER A 410 13.84 0.28 4.97
C SER A 410 13.85 1.64 4.28
N LEU A 411 13.67 2.71 5.07
CA LEU A 411 13.87 4.09 4.61
C LEU A 411 15.29 4.29 4.08
N ALA A 412 16.30 3.71 4.74
CA ALA A 412 17.68 3.77 4.29
C ALA A 412 17.87 3.12 2.91
N TRP A 413 17.23 1.98 2.64
CA TRP A 413 17.24 1.39 1.30
C TRP A 413 16.58 2.31 0.27
N LEU A 414 15.40 2.86 0.58
CA LEU A 414 14.66 3.73 -0.32
C LEU A 414 15.46 4.97 -0.72
N THR A 415 16.26 5.49 0.19
CA THR A 415 17.00 6.77 0.04
C THR A 415 18.50 6.58 -0.24
N ASP A 416 18.98 5.38 -0.55
CA ASP A 416 20.39 5.06 -0.74
C ASP A 416 21.25 5.52 0.46
N GLY A 417 20.75 5.31 1.67
CA GLY A 417 21.41 5.67 2.93
C GLY A 417 21.35 7.16 3.30
N LYS A 418 20.70 8.01 2.50
CA LYS A 418 20.63 9.46 2.75
C LYS A 418 19.64 9.85 3.85
N ASP A 419 18.72 8.95 4.21
CA ASP A 419 17.75 9.15 5.29
C ASP A 419 17.51 7.85 6.04
N SER A 420 17.29 7.96 7.36
CA SER A 420 16.97 6.84 8.24
C SER A 420 16.13 7.34 9.40
N PHE A 421 15.45 6.43 10.09
CA PHE A 421 14.88 6.75 11.39
C PHE A 421 16.04 6.90 12.40
N THR A 422 16.19 8.07 13.02
CA THR A 422 17.10 8.23 14.16
C THR A 422 16.55 7.42 15.33
N ASP A 423 17.36 6.54 15.90
CA ASP A 423 17.04 5.81 17.12
C ASP A 423 16.83 6.81 18.28
N THR A 424 15.57 7.15 18.55
CA THR A 424 15.19 7.94 19.72
C THR A 424 15.32 7.18 21.05
N LYS A 425 15.83 5.94 21.02
CA LYS A 425 16.00 5.08 22.20
C LYS A 425 17.33 5.25 22.95
N ARG A 426 18.23 6.19 22.55
CA ARG A 426 19.54 6.35 23.21
C ARG A 426 19.65 7.45 24.28
N ASN A 427 18.62 8.22 24.58
CA ASN A 427 18.70 9.29 25.59
C ASN A 427 17.70 9.16 26.74
N GLY A 428 17.59 7.97 27.30
CA GLY A 428 16.70 7.70 28.44
C GLY A 428 17.36 6.91 29.56
N ASN A 429 18.66 7.17 29.85
CA ASN A 429 19.27 6.76 31.12
C ASN A 429 20.59 7.53 31.32
N SER A 430 20.49 8.74 31.82
CA SER A 430 21.53 9.36 32.66
C SER A 430 20.91 10.59 33.33
N LYS A 431 20.22 10.35 34.44
CA LYS A 431 20.30 11.14 35.67
C LYS A 431 19.63 10.39 36.80
#